data_9de4ba45f310e4651bb95cb41a2d835e
#
_entry.id   9de4ba45f310e4651bb95cb41a2d835e
#
_cell.length_a   1.000
_cell.length_b   1.000
_cell.length_c   1.000
_cell.angle_alpha   90.00
_cell.angle_beta   90.00
_cell.angle_gamma   90.00
#
_symmetry.space_group_name_H-M   'P 1'
#
loop_
_entity.id
_entity.type
_entity.pdbx_description
1 polymer ?
#
loop_
_entity_poly.entity_id
_entity_poly.type
_entity_poly.pdbx_seq_one_letter_code
_entity_poly.pdbx_strand_id
1 'polypeptide(L)'
;MPKEYRTIREVAGPLMMVSDVEGVTYDELGEIELPNGETRRCKVLEVDGSNALVQLFESAAGINLANSKVRFLGRSMELPVSPDMLSRVFDGLGNPIDGGPALIPEKRLDINGTPMNPAARNYPQEFIQTGISAIDGLNTLVRGQKLPIFSASGLPHAQLAAQIARQAAVRGKDEQFAVVFAAMGITFEESDYFVQSFKETGAIDRTVMFVNLANDPAIERIATPKMALTAAEYLAFDRGMHVLVIMTDITNYADALREVSAARKEVPGRRGYPGYMYTDLATLYERAGRLKGKEGSITLIPILAMPEDDKTHPIPDLTGYITEGQIILSRELYRKGITPPIDVLPSLSRLKDKGIGPDRTRKDHAATMNQLFAAYARGKDARELMIILGEAALTDMDKKYAEFAEAFEREYVSQGYDANRSIEETLDIGWKLLHILPRSELKRIKDDMLDEFYGKE
;
A
#
# COMPACT_ATOMS: atom_id res chain seq x y z
N MET A 1 -6.34 -2.63 40.54
CA MET A 1 -7.57 -3.04 39.81
C MET A 1 -8.00 -1.85 38.99
N PRO A 2 -8.42 -2.01 37.73
CA PRO A 2 -8.93 -0.89 36.95
C PRO A 2 -10.16 -0.30 37.65
N LYS A 3 -10.21 1.05 37.72
CA LYS A 3 -11.34 1.76 38.32
C LYS A 3 -12.53 1.73 37.36
N GLU A 4 -13.75 1.52 37.89
CA GLU A 4 -14.99 1.65 37.14
C GLU A 4 -15.56 3.06 37.31
N TYR A 5 -15.95 3.67 36.20
CA TYR A 5 -16.57 5.00 36.17
C TYR A 5 -18.00 4.87 35.67
N ARG A 6 -18.93 5.56 36.39
CA ARG A 6 -20.35 5.68 36.01
C ARG A 6 -20.69 7.13 35.68
N THR A 7 -19.69 7.87 35.29
CA THR A 7 -19.77 9.34 35.14
C THR A 7 -19.77 9.73 33.67
N ILE A 8 -20.54 8.98 32.84
CA ILE A 8 -20.75 9.34 31.44
C ILE A 8 -21.60 10.57 31.39
N ARG A 9 -21.10 11.67 30.84
CA ARG A 9 -21.84 12.97 30.75
C ARG A 9 -22.58 13.11 29.43
N GLU A 10 -21.98 12.74 28.35
CA GLU A 10 -22.48 12.98 27.00
C GLU A 10 -22.07 11.87 26.06
N VAL A 11 -22.94 11.54 25.12
CA VAL A 11 -22.65 10.66 23.98
C VAL A 11 -23.12 11.38 22.73
N ALA A 12 -22.19 11.64 21.80
CA ALA A 12 -22.45 12.38 20.56
C ALA A 12 -21.83 11.62 19.37
N GLY A 13 -22.64 10.83 18.65
CA GLY A 13 -22.16 9.98 17.57
C GLY A 13 -21.12 8.97 18.08
N PRO A 14 -19.92 8.92 17.51
CA PRO A 14 -18.87 8.00 17.94
C PRO A 14 -18.08 8.48 19.16
N LEU A 15 -18.44 9.61 19.74
CA LEU A 15 -17.72 10.21 20.86
C LEU A 15 -18.52 10.15 22.16
N MET A 16 -17.80 9.97 23.27
CA MET A 16 -18.38 9.94 24.60
C MET A 16 -17.48 10.69 25.58
N MET A 17 -18.09 11.48 26.47
CA MET A 17 -17.39 12.19 27.55
C MET A 17 -17.59 11.45 28.87
N VAL A 18 -16.49 11.10 29.53
CA VAL A 18 -16.46 10.49 30.87
C VAL A 18 -15.80 11.47 31.83
N SER A 19 -16.47 11.78 32.94
CA SER A 19 -15.98 12.71 33.95
C SER A 19 -15.47 12.02 35.20
N ASP A 20 -14.80 12.81 36.06
CA ASP A 20 -14.24 12.35 37.31
C ASP A 20 -13.29 11.15 37.17
N VAL A 21 -12.58 11.13 36.02
CA VAL A 21 -11.54 10.12 35.75
C VAL A 21 -10.24 10.49 36.44
N GLU A 22 -9.47 9.49 36.84
CA GLU A 22 -8.20 9.68 37.54
C GLU A 22 -7.15 8.72 37.01
N GLY A 23 -5.99 9.28 36.60
CA GLY A 23 -4.87 8.51 36.09
C GLY A 23 -5.06 7.90 34.71
N VAL A 24 -6.05 8.36 33.96
CA VAL A 24 -6.31 7.97 32.58
C VAL A 24 -5.32 8.68 31.65
N THR A 25 -4.80 7.96 30.68
CA THR A 25 -3.80 8.49 29.75
C THR A 25 -4.35 8.60 28.33
N TYR A 26 -3.71 9.45 27.54
CA TYR A 26 -3.99 9.56 26.12
C TYR A 26 -3.76 8.22 25.41
N ASP A 27 -4.63 7.89 24.45
CA ASP A 27 -4.57 6.65 23.65
C ASP A 27 -4.87 5.35 24.41
N GLU A 28 -5.31 5.48 25.67
CA GLU A 28 -5.64 4.34 26.53
C GLU A 28 -6.94 3.67 26.06
N LEU A 29 -6.91 2.33 26.05
CA LEU A 29 -8.09 1.50 25.74
C LEU A 29 -9.04 1.44 26.93
N GLY A 30 -10.34 1.51 26.66
CA GLY A 30 -11.40 1.35 27.65
C GLY A 30 -12.45 0.35 27.19
N GLU A 31 -13.16 -0.18 28.15
CA GLU A 31 -14.34 -1.05 27.98
C GLU A 31 -15.57 -0.37 28.58
N ILE A 32 -16.68 -0.42 27.85
CA ILE A 32 -17.97 0.11 28.27
C ILE A 32 -18.93 -1.06 28.45
N GLU A 33 -19.36 -1.29 29.68
CA GLU A 33 -20.38 -2.27 30.00
C GLU A 33 -21.76 -1.63 29.90
N LEU A 34 -22.59 -2.13 28.97
CA LEU A 34 -23.96 -1.70 28.79
C LEU A 34 -24.90 -2.28 29.87
N PRO A 35 -26.10 -1.73 30.07
CA PRO A 35 -27.06 -2.25 31.04
C PRO A 35 -27.50 -3.70 30.79
N ASN A 36 -27.40 -4.18 29.55
CA ASN A 36 -27.71 -5.54 29.15
C ASN A 36 -26.55 -6.53 29.38
N GLY A 37 -25.37 -6.04 29.88
CA GLY A 37 -24.17 -6.85 30.08
C GLY A 37 -23.27 -6.95 28.83
N GLU A 38 -23.65 -6.38 27.70
CA GLU A 38 -22.81 -6.29 26.50
C GLU A 38 -21.62 -5.36 26.78
N THR A 39 -20.45 -5.74 26.31
CA THR A 39 -19.23 -4.94 26.45
C THR A 39 -18.85 -4.36 25.12
N ARG A 40 -18.54 -3.06 25.09
CA ARG A 40 -18.00 -2.34 23.92
C ARG A 40 -16.65 -1.75 24.23
N ARG A 41 -15.88 -1.47 23.20
CA ARG A 41 -14.55 -0.90 23.35
C ARG A 41 -14.56 0.59 23.03
N CYS A 42 -13.68 1.32 23.69
CA CYS A 42 -13.41 2.72 23.39
C CYS A 42 -11.93 3.03 23.57
N LYS A 43 -11.53 4.17 23.07
CA LYS A 43 -10.15 4.68 23.14
C LYS A 43 -10.17 6.13 23.59
N VAL A 44 -9.27 6.49 24.51
CA VAL A 44 -9.11 7.86 24.98
C VAL A 44 -8.49 8.71 23.88
N LEU A 45 -9.17 9.79 23.49
CA LEU A 45 -8.68 10.77 22.52
C LEU A 45 -8.06 11.98 23.17
N GLU A 46 -8.61 12.39 24.32
CA GLU A 46 -8.18 13.60 25.01
C GLU A 46 -8.48 13.47 26.49
N VAL A 47 -7.60 14.05 27.31
CA VAL A 47 -7.80 14.15 28.74
C VAL A 47 -7.66 15.63 29.11
N ASP A 48 -8.73 16.21 29.66
CA ASP A 48 -8.76 17.57 30.16
C ASP A 48 -9.14 17.57 31.65
N GLY A 49 -8.15 17.77 32.51
CA GLY A 49 -8.31 17.67 33.95
C GLY A 49 -8.81 16.30 34.38
N SER A 50 -10.01 16.21 34.89
CA SER A 50 -10.69 14.97 35.28
C SER A 50 -11.70 14.48 34.24
N ASN A 51 -11.70 15.03 33.04
CA ASN A 51 -12.57 14.58 31.94
C ASN A 51 -11.78 13.85 30.88
N ALA A 52 -12.30 12.73 30.40
CA ALA A 52 -11.76 12.00 29.26
C ALA A 52 -12.77 11.98 28.10
N LEU A 53 -12.34 12.50 26.97
CA LEU A 53 -13.05 12.30 25.71
C LEU A 53 -12.61 10.97 25.11
N VAL A 54 -13.56 10.08 24.91
CA VAL A 54 -13.29 8.77 24.34
C VAL A 54 -14.02 8.59 23.02
N GLN A 55 -13.43 7.81 22.14
CA GLN A 55 -13.99 7.37 20.89
C GLN A 55 -14.44 5.92 21.00
N LEU A 56 -15.68 5.67 20.56
CA LEU A 56 -16.29 4.35 20.55
C LEU A 56 -15.82 3.57 19.32
N PHE A 57 -15.53 2.29 19.48
CA PHE A 57 -15.25 1.40 18.36
C PHE A 57 -16.54 0.87 17.71
N GLU A 58 -17.58 0.66 18.50
CA GLU A 58 -18.89 0.20 18.05
C GLU A 58 -19.94 1.29 18.16
N SER A 59 -21.18 0.98 17.75
CA SER A 59 -22.31 1.92 17.82
C SER A 59 -22.56 2.43 19.23
N ALA A 60 -22.93 3.68 19.37
CA ALA A 60 -23.36 4.29 20.64
C ALA A 60 -24.76 3.80 21.11
N ALA A 61 -25.50 3.06 20.27
CA ALA A 61 -26.84 2.60 20.62
C ALA A 61 -26.81 1.71 21.87
N GLY A 62 -27.71 1.97 22.83
CA GLY A 62 -27.79 1.21 24.08
C GLY A 62 -26.89 1.73 25.22
N ILE A 63 -25.99 2.69 24.97
CA ILE A 63 -25.24 3.36 26.03
C ILE A 63 -26.22 4.21 26.83
N ASN A 64 -26.28 3.98 28.14
CA ASN A 64 -27.11 4.70 29.07
C ASN A 64 -26.21 5.50 30.02
N LEU A 65 -26.42 6.82 30.06
CA LEU A 65 -25.58 7.73 30.85
C LEU A 65 -25.58 7.40 32.36
N ALA A 66 -26.67 6.84 32.89
CA ALA A 66 -26.81 6.53 34.31
C ALA A 66 -26.39 5.11 34.68
N ASN A 67 -26.54 4.15 33.76
CA ASN A 67 -26.42 2.71 34.05
C ASN A 67 -25.28 2.01 33.35
N SER A 68 -24.69 2.61 32.30
CA SER A 68 -23.48 2.08 31.68
C SER A 68 -22.24 2.39 32.53
N LYS A 69 -21.25 1.53 32.45
CA LYS A 69 -19.98 1.68 33.18
C LYS A 69 -18.83 1.72 32.22
N VAL A 70 -17.81 2.51 32.53
CA VAL A 70 -16.57 2.58 31.76
C VAL A 70 -15.41 2.14 32.61
N ARG A 71 -14.55 1.30 32.06
CA ARG A 71 -13.32 0.84 32.72
C ARG A 71 -12.14 1.07 31.78
N PHE A 72 -11.18 1.85 32.22
CA PHE A 72 -9.92 2.05 31.48
C PHE A 72 -8.92 0.96 31.84
N LEU A 73 -8.17 0.47 30.85
CA LEU A 73 -7.36 -0.74 30.96
C LEU A 73 -5.89 -0.48 31.33
N GLY A 74 -5.48 0.81 31.40
CA GLY A 74 -4.10 1.18 31.70
C GLY A 74 -3.09 0.82 30.60
N ARG A 75 -3.57 0.60 29.38
CA ARG A 75 -2.74 0.25 28.22
C ARG A 75 -3.37 0.76 26.94
N SER A 76 -2.53 0.98 25.94
CA SER A 76 -2.94 1.27 24.58
C SER A 76 -3.47 0.01 23.86
N MET A 77 -3.88 0.16 22.60
CA MET A 77 -4.27 -0.96 21.77
C MET A 77 -3.04 -1.77 21.37
N GLU A 78 -3.08 -3.08 21.60
CA GLU A 78 -2.00 -4.01 21.31
C GLU A 78 -2.46 -5.10 20.34
N LEU A 79 -1.53 -5.52 19.47
CA LEU A 79 -1.72 -6.70 18.63
C LEU A 79 -0.98 -7.90 19.25
N PRO A 80 -1.67 -9.04 19.49
CA PRO A 80 -1.00 -10.30 19.78
C PRO A 80 -0.26 -10.79 18.52
N VAL A 81 1.02 -11.07 18.63
CA VAL A 81 1.86 -11.50 17.49
C VAL A 81 2.52 -12.85 17.76
N SER A 82 2.55 -13.70 16.74
CA SER A 82 3.30 -14.95 16.67
C SER A 82 3.52 -15.34 15.21
N PRO A 83 4.42 -16.30 14.87
CA PRO A 83 4.55 -16.82 13.50
C PRO A 83 3.25 -17.42 12.95
N ASP A 84 2.36 -17.90 13.83
CA ASP A 84 1.07 -18.48 13.48
C ASP A 84 0.08 -17.46 12.89
N MET A 85 0.47 -16.18 12.77
CA MET A 85 -0.28 -15.18 12.00
C MET A 85 -0.24 -15.43 10.48
N LEU A 86 0.78 -16.11 9.99
CA LEU A 86 0.87 -16.48 8.58
C LEU A 86 -0.31 -17.40 8.22
N SER A 87 -0.82 -17.28 7.03
CA SER A 87 -2.01 -17.98 6.52
C SER A 87 -3.34 -17.57 7.18
N ARG A 88 -3.35 -16.51 8.01
CA ARG A 88 -4.54 -16.11 8.76
C ARG A 88 -5.15 -14.80 8.22
N VAL A 89 -6.47 -14.69 8.42
CA VAL A 89 -7.27 -13.50 8.10
C VAL A 89 -7.85 -12.92 9.39
N PHE A 90 -7.60 -11.65 9.61
CA PHE A 90 -8.05 -10.90 10.78
C PHE A 90 -8.97 -9.74 10.37
N ASP A 91 -9.85 -9.32 11.28
CA ASP A 91 -10.56 -8.05 11.15
C ASP A 91 -9.61 -6.85 11.36
N GLY A 92 -10.12 -5.65 11.23
CA GLY A 92 -9.33 -4.43 11.41
C GLY A 92 -8.83 -4.20 12.83
N LEU A 93 -9.30 -4.96 13.80
CA LEU A 93 -8.88 -4.92 15.21
C LEU A 93 -7.98 -6.10 15.61
N GLY A 94 -7.61 -6.95 14.64
CA GLY A 94 -6.73 -8.09 14.88
C GLY A 94 -7.39 -9.35 15.44
N ASN A 95 -8.72 -9.44 15.37
CA ASN A 95 -9.43 -10.69 15.74
C ASN A 95 -9.47 -11.61 14.52
N PRO A 96 -9.23 -12.93 14.66
CA PRO A 96 -9.36 -13.88 13.57
C PRO A 96 -10.80 -13.95 13.04
N ILE A 97 -10.96 -13.90 11.71
CA ILE A 97 -12.26 -14.03 11.02
C ILE A 97 -12.30 -15.20 10.03
N ASP A 98 -11.24 -16.00 9.99
CA ASP A 98 -11.08 -17.17 9.12
C ASP A 98 -11.65 -18.47 9.69
N GLY A 99 -12.34 -18.41 10.83
CA GLY A 99 -12.86 -19.58 11.53
C GLY A 99 -11.81 -20.39 12.30
N GLY A 100 -10.55 -19.98 12.27
CA GLY A 100 -9.46 -20.60 13.01
C GLY A 100 -9.46 -20.24 14.51
N PRO A 101 -8.64 -20.93 15.32
CA PRO A 101 -8.52 -20.66 16.74
C PRO A 101 -7.93 -19.26 17.01
N ALA A 102 -8.16 -18.75 18.22
CA ALA A 102 -7.48 -17.54 18.68
C ALA A 102 -5.96 -17.74 18.66
N LEU A 103 -5.25 -16.66 18.28
CA LEU A 103 -3.80 -16.67 18.21
C LEU A 103 -3.20 -16.81 19.61
N ILE A 104 -2.25 -17.75 19.78
CA ILE A 104 -1.43 -17.82 20.99
C ILE A 104 -0.26 -16.86 20.83
N PRO A 105 -0.24 -15.73 21.55
CA PRO A 105 0.77 -14.72 21.32
C PRO A 105 2.12 -15.09 21.91
N GLU A 106 3.19 -14.89 21.16
CA GLU A 106 4.54 -14.82 21.74
C GLU A 106 4.78 -13.48 22.43
N LYS A 107 4.20 -12.42 21.86
CA LYS A 107 4.29 -11.05 22.37
C LYS A 107 2.98 -10.33 22.14
N ARG A 108 2.79 -9.24 22.87
CA ARG A 108 1.78 -8.21 22.59
C ARG A 108 2.51 -6.91 22.31
N LEU A 109 2.24 -6.29 21.16
CA LEU A 109 2.93 -5.09 20.70
C LEU A 109 1.93 -3.95 20.53
N ASP A 110 2.30 -2.77 21.00
CA ASP A 110 1.53 -1.54 20.79
C ASP A 110 1.41 -1.25 19.29
N ILE A 111 0.19 -1.05 18.80
CA ILE A 111 -0.06 -0.83 17.38
C ILE A 111 0.41 0.53 16.88
N ASN A 112 0.61 1.51 17.75
CA ASN A 112 1.13 2.82 17.34
C ASN A 112 2.58 2.70 16.85
N GLY A 113 3.34 1.72 17.35
CA GLY A 113 4.72 1.51 16.95
C GLY A 113 5.59 2.73 17.20
N THR A 114 6.78 2.69 16.66
CA THR A 114 7.72 3.82 16.66
C THR A 114 8.29 4.02 15.25
N PRO A 115 8.22 5.24 14.70
CA PRO A 115 8.90 5.54 13.44
C PRO A 115 10.38 5.17 13.54
N MET A 116 10.92 4.62 12.45
CA MET A 116 12.32 4.23 12.42
C MET A 116 13.22 5.45 12.58
N ASN A 117 14.20 5.37 13.51
CA ASN A 117 15.24 6.40 13.61
C ASN A 117 16.01 6.48 12.27
N PRO A 118 16.09 7.66 11.64
CA PRO A 118 16.81 7.83 10.38
C PRO A 118 18.26 7.34 10.42
N ALA A 119 18.95 7.52 11.54
CA ALA A 119 20.34 7.07 11.72
C ALA A 119 20.50 5.54 11.75
N ALA A 120 19.44 4.83 12.14
CA ALA A 120 19.42 3.37 12.17
C ALA A 120 18.99 2.74 10.83
N ARG A 121 18.58 3.52 9.84
CA ARG A 121 18.14 3.02 8.53
C ARG A 121 19.31 2.54 7.68
N ASN A 122 19.09 1.46 6.95
CA ASN A 122 19.90 1.04 5.82
C ASN A 122 19.31 1.52 4.51
N TYR A 123 20.15 1.83 3.53
CA TYR A 123 19.68 2.17 2.19
C TYR A 123 19.07 0.94 1.49
N PRO A 124 17.95 1.10 0.79
CA PRO A 124 17.40 0.09 -0.09
C PRO A 124 18.38 -0.26 -1.22
N GLN A 125 18.59 -1.55 -1.51
CA GLN A 125 19.56 -2.00 -2.52
C GLN A 125 19.18 -3.27 -3.27
N GLU A 126 18.22 -4.05 -2.82
CA GLU A 126 17.89 -5.33 -3.42
C GLU A 126 16.62 -5.22 -4.26
N PHE A 127 16.61 -5.88 -5.40
CA PHE A 127 15.46 -5.96 -6.31
C PHE A 127 14.35 -6.82 -5.72
N ILE A 128 13.11 -6.30 -5.75
CA ILE A 128 11.91 -7.09 -5.53
C ILE A 128 11.22 -7.26 -6.87
N GLN A 129 11.12 -8.49 -7.31
CA GLN A 129 10.39 -8.86 -8.51
C GLN A 129 8.89 -8.88 -8.21
N THR A 130 8.12 -8.04 -8.87
CA THR A 130 6.66 -8.02 -8.79
C THR A 130 6.00 -8.92 -9.84
N GLY A 131 6.76 -9.34 -10.83
CA GLY A 131 6.28 -10.11 -11.98
C GLY A 131 5.51 -9.29 -13.01
N ILE A 132 5.57 -7.94 -12.87
CA ILE A 132 4.86 -6.98 -13.74
C ILE A 132 5.90 -6.17 -14.50
N SER A 133 5.97 -6.35 -15.82
CA SER A 133 7.00 -5.75 -16.67
C SER A 133 7.08 -4.22 -16.55
N ALA A 134 5.94 -3.52 -16.48
CA ALA A 134 5.89 -2.07 -16.35
C ALA A 134 6.47 -1.56 -15.01
N ILE A 135 6.44 -2.38 -13.96
CA ILE A 135 7.05 -2.09 -12.66
C ILE A 135 8.51 -2.54 -12.68
N ASP A 136 8.75 -3.83 -12.88
CA ASP A 136 10.07 -4.42 -12.74
C ASP A 136 11.10 -3.86 -13.72
N GLY A 137 10.68 -3.63 -14.97
CA GLY A 137 11.55 -3.15 -16.03
C GLY A 137 11.78 -1.65 -16.04
N LEU A 138 10.82 -0.82 -15.62
CA LEU A 138 10.87 0.64 -15.78
C LEU A 138 10.81 1.42 -14.48
N ASN A 139 10.14 0.88 -13.47
CA ASN A 139 9.90 1.51 -12.18
C ASN A 139 10.26 0.57 -11.02
N THR A 140 11.38 -0.08 -11.13
CA THR A 140 11.86 -1.17 -10.28
C THR A 140 11.63 -0.91 -8.80
N LEU A 141 10.97 -1.86 -8.13
CA LEU A 141 10.74 -1.85 -6.69
C LEU A 141 11.99 -2.36 -5.97
N VAL A 142 12.39 -1.65 -4.93
CA VAL A 142 13.58 -1.94 -4.15
C VAL A 142 13.22 -2.31 -2.71
N ARG A 143 13.88 -3.31 -2.16
CA ARG A 143 13.64 -3.81 -0.81
C ARG A 143 13.82 -2.70 0.25
N GLY A 144 12.76 -2.45 1.02
CA GLY A 144 12.69 -1.37 2.01
C GLY A 144 12.19 -0.04 1.47
N GLN A 145 11.74 0.02 0.22
CA GLN A 145 11.15 1.20 -0.41
C GLN A 145 9.66 1.36 -0.06
N LYS A 146 9.18 2.59 -0.12
CA LYS A 146 7.77 2.96 -0.11
C LYS A 146 7.39 3.43 -1.51
N LEU A 147 6.67 2.60 -2.27
CA LEU A 147 6.28 2.88 -3.66
C LEU A 147 4.76 2.80 -3.80
N PRO A 148 4.03 3.93 -3.75
CA PRO A 148 2.59 3.94 -3.85
C PRO A 148 2.09 3.68 -5.26
N ILE A 149 0.85 3.14 -5.34
CA ILE A 149 0.09 3.03 -6.58
C ILE A 149 -1.05 4.04 -6.53
N PHE A 150 -1.03 4.98 -7.47
CA PHE A 150 -2.08 5.97 -7.66
C PHE A 150 -3.07 5.44 -8.70
N SER A 151 -4.22 5.03 -8.21
CA SER A 151 -5.34 4.56 -8.98
C SER A 151 -6.42 5.65 -9.09
N ALA A 152 -7.56 5.29 -9.64
CA ALA A 152 -8.75 6.11 -9.67
C ALA A 152 -10.00 5.22 -9.57
N SER A 153 -11.14 5.81 -9.22
CA SER A 153 -12.39 5.07 -9.08
C SER A 153 -12.71 4.25 -10.33
N GLY A 154 -13.01 2.97 -10.16
CA GLY A 154 -13.33 2.03 -11.23
C GLY A 154 -12.13 1.51 -12.03
N LEU A 155 -10.89 1.85 -11.64
CA LEU A 155 -9.70 1.20 -12.19
C LEU A 155 -9.34 -0.06 -11.40
N PRO A 156 -8.70 -1.05 -12.03
CA PRO A 156 -8.50 -2.40 -11.47
C PRO A 156 -7.32 -2.49 -10.49
N HIS A 157 -7.27 -1.60 -9.48
CA HIS A 157 -6.21 -1.61 -8.50
C HIS A 157 -6.27 -2.81 -7.54
N ALA A 158 -7.47 -3.33 -7.29
CA ALA A 158 -7.62 -4.54 -6.49
C ALA A 158 -6.98 -5.76 -7.17
N GLN A 159 -7.20 -5.94 -8.47
CA GLN A 159 -6.59 -7.02 -9.25
C GLN A 159 -5.06 -6.88 -9.29
N LEU A 160 -4.55 -5.65 -9.45
CA LEU A 160 -3.11 -5.37 -9.42
C LEU A 160 -2.51 -5.66 -8.04
N ALA A 161 -3.18 -5.25 -6.96
CA ALA A 161 -2.76 -5.54 -5.59
C ALA A 161 -2.68 -7.04 -5.33
N ALA A 162 -3.71 -7.79 -5.73
CA ALA A 162 -3.75 -9.23 -5.61
C ALA A 162 -2.62 -9.90 -6.42
N GLN A 163 -2.37 -9.45 -7.64
CA GLN A 163 -1.31 -9.95 -8.50
C GLN A 163 0.07 -9.76 -7.84
N ILE A 164 0.38 -8.56 -7.36
CA ILE A 164 1.64 -8.28 -6.67
C ILE A 164 1.78 -9.16 -5.42
N ALA A 165 0.73 -9.26 -4.59
CA ALA A 165 0.76 -10.07 -3.37
C ALA A 165 1.04 -11.55 -3.65
N ARG A 166 0.46 -12.10 -4.72
CA ARG A 166 0.61 -13.51 -5.10
C ARG A 166 2.02 -13.84 -5.59
N GLN A 167 2.63 -12.94 -6.36
CA GLN A 167 3.83 -13.28 -7.14
C GLN A 167 5.09 -12.52 -6.75
N ALA A 168 5.01 -11.51 -5.89
CA ALA A 168 6.18 -10.77 -5.45
C ALA A 168 7.18 -11.67 -4.69
N ALA A 169 8.47 -11.50 -4.98
CA ALA A 169 9.55 -12.27 -4.37
C ALA A 169 10.86 -11.48 -4.34
N VAL A 170 11.74 -11.83 -3.40
CA VAL A 170 13.14 -11.40 -3.38
C VAL A 170 13.98 -12.54 -3.94
N ARG A 171 14.72 -12.29 -5.00
CA ARG A 171 15.49 -13.31 -5.72
C ARG A 171 16.39 -14.13 -4.78
N GLY A 172 16.19 -15.46 -4.76
CA GLY A 172 16.98 -16.39 -3.93
C GLY A 172 16.65 -16.38 -2.42
N LYS A 173 15.53 -15.77 -2.02
CA LYS A 173 15.14 -15.66 -0.60
C LYS A 173 13.66 -15.96 -0.36
N ASP A 174 13.08 -16.85 -1.13
CA ASP A 174 11.63 -17.14 -1.12
C ASP A 174 11.12 -17.60 0.27
N GLU A 175 11.90 -18.41 0.97
CA GLU A 175 11.53 -18.93 2.31
C GLU A 175 11.44 -17.85 3.40
N GLN A 176 12.08 -16.70 3.17
CA GLN A 176 12.10 -15.57 4.10
C GLN A 176 11.15 -14.44 3.69
N PHE A 177 10.33 -14.65 2.67
CA PHE A 177 9.44 -13.63 2.13
C PHE A 177 8.02 -13.81 2.65
N ALA A 178 7.44 -12.74 3.20
CA ALA A 178 6.05 -12.70 3.63
C ALA A 178 5.34 -11.47 3.09
N VAL A 179 4.01 -11.57 3.00
CA VAL A 179 3.12 -10.47 2.63
C VAL A 179 2.23 -10.13 3.81
N VAL A 180 2.09 -8.85 4.12
CA VAL A 180 1.05 -8.36 5.00
C VAL A 180 0.10 -7.50 4.19
N PHE A 181 -1.15 -7.94 4.10
CA PHE A 181 -2.17 -7.31 3.28
C PHE A 181 -3.20 -6.61 4.17
N ALA A 182 -3.33 -5.29 4.05
CA ALA A 182 -4.29 -4.49 4.79
C ALA A 182 -5.33 -3.92 3.82
N ALA A 183 -6.57 -4.35 3.96
CA ALA A 183 -7.70 -3.85 3.18
C ALA A 183 -8.57 -2.97 4.08
N MET A 184 -8.79 -1.73 3.67
CA MET A 184 -9.45 -0.69 4.46
C MET A 184 -10.69 -0.15 3.73
N GLY A 185 -11.87 -0.37 4.31
CA GLY A 185 -13.12 0.15 3.78
C GLY A 185 -13.51 -0.46 2.43
N ILE A 186 -13.16 -1.71 2.20
CA ILE A 186 -13.47 -2.44 0.98
C ILE A 186 -14.87 -3.08 1.05
N THR A 187 -15.42 -3.45 -0.11
CA THR A 187 -16.69 -4.19 -0.14
C THR A 187 -16.48 -5.66 0.29
N PHE A 188 -17.58 -6.32 0.61
CA PHE A 188 -17.54 -7.75 0.93
C PHE A 188 -17.03 -8.58 -0.27
N GLU A 189 -17.47 -8.23 -1.48
CA GLU A 189 -17.06 -8.89 -2.72
C GLU A 189 -15.55 -8.74 -2.98
N GLU A 190 -15.00 -7.57 -2.74
CA GLU A 190 -13.55 -7.36 -2.85
C GLU A 190 -12.78 -8.17 -1.80
N SER A 191 -13.28 -8.22 -0.57
CA SER A 191 -12.69 -9.04 0.50
C SER A 191 -12.68 -10.53 0.13
N ASP A 192 -13.82 -11.04 -0.32
CA ASP A 192 -13.93 -12.44 -0.77
C ASP A 192 -13.01 -12.72 -1.97
N TYR A 193 -12.95 -11.81 -2.93
CA TYR A 193 -12.02 -11.91 -4.06
C TYR A 193 -10.55 -12.06 -3.60
N PHE A 194 -10.07 -11.24 -2.67
CA PHE A 194 -8.70 -11.35 -2.16
C PHE A 194 -8.45 -12.68 -1.46
N VAL A 195 -9.36 -13.07 -0.56
CA VAL A 195 -9.22 -14.31 0.22
C VAL A 195 -9.22 -15.54 -0.70
N GLN A 196 -10.15 -15.60 -1.65
CA GLN A 196 -10.23 -16.71 -2.62
C GLN A 196 -9.01 -16.75 -3.53
N SER A 197 -8.62 -15.60 -4.11
CA SER A 197 -7.44 -15.48 -4.97
C SER A 197 -6.16 -15.97 -4.27
N PHE A 198 -5.98 -15.63 -2.99
CA PHE A 198 -4.79 -16.06 -2.24
C PHE A 198 -4.84 -17.55 -1.86
N LYS A 199 -6.02 -18.08 -1.56
CA LYS A 199 -6.20 -19.52 -1.28
C LYS A 199 -5.97 -20.38 -2.52
N GLU A 200 -6.57 -20.01 -3.66
CA GLU A 200 -6.47 -20.76 -4.90
C GLU A 200 -5.03 -20.83 -5.44
N THR A 201 -4.25 -19.78 -5.22
CA THR A 201 -2.87 -19.71 -5.68
C THR A 201 -1.85 -20.17 -4.65
N GLY A 202 -2.26 -20.51 -3.42
CA GLY A 202 -1.35 -20.85 -2.32
C GLY A 202 -0.62 -19.64 -1.72
N ALA A 203 -0.86 -18.44 -2.21
CA ALA A 203 -0.23 -17.22 -1.66
C ALA A 203 -0.62 -16.93 -0.22
N ILE A 204 -1.76 -17.46 0.22
CA ILE A 204 -2.22 -17.32 1.61
C ILE A 204 -1.19 -17.84 2.61
N ASP A 205 -0.45 -18.89 2.29
CA ASP A 205 0.49 -19.55 3.21
C ASP A 205 1.60 -18.63 3.73
N ARG A 206 1.93 -17.60 2.96
CA ARG A 206 2.91 -16.56 3.31
C ARG A 206 2.30 -15.19 3.59
N THR A 207 0.97 -15.12 3.72
CA THR A 207 0.24 -13.86 3.84
C THR A 207 -0.45 -13.75 5.19
N VAL A 208 -0.37 -12.56 5.79
CA VAL A 208 -1.21 -12.13 6.90
C VAL A 208 -2.18 -11.09 6.36
N MET A 209 -3.48 -11.30 6.53
CA MET A 209 -4.49 -10.36 6.04
C MET A 209 -5.20 -9.66 7.20
N PHE A 210 -5.36 -8.34 7.08
CA PHE A 210 -6.23 -7.53 7.92
C PHE A 210 -7.31 -6.91 7.04
N VAL A 211 -8.56 -7.15 7.36
CA VAL A 211 -9.71 -6.74 6.54
C VAL A 211 -10.66 -5.88 7.36
N ASN A 212 -10.88 -4.66 6.89
CA ASN A 212 -11.94 -3.77 7.37
C ASN A 212 -12.91 -3.53 6.23
N LEU A 213 -14.16 -3.84 6.43
CA LEU A 213 -15.22 -3.68 5.43
C LEU A 213 -15.75 -2.23 5.40
N ALA A 214 -16.45 -1.87 4.33
CA ALA A 214 -17.01 -0.53 4.14
C ALA A 214 -18.07 -0.16 5.20
N ASN A 215 -18.78 -1.16 5.74
CA ASN A 215 -19.77 -0.99 6.81
C ASN A 215 -19.20 -1.09 8.23
N ASP A 216 -17.90 -1.40 8.36
CA ASP A 216 -17.24 -1.41 9.66
C ASP A 216 -16.96 0.03 10.15
N PRO A 217 -16.85 0.26 11.47
CA PRO A 217 -16.61 1.56 12.04
C PRO A 217 -15.35 2.27 11.52
N ALA A 218 -15.40 3.60 11.37
CA ALA A 218 -14.27 4.41 10.91
C ALA A 218 -13.02 4.26 11.80
N ILE A 219 -13.21 4.08 13.12
CA ILE A 219 -12.09 3.90 14.04
C ILE A 219 -11.34 2.59 13.81
N GLU A 220 -12.05 1.52 13.48
CA GLU A 220 -11.44 0.25 13.10
C GLU A 220 -10.63 0.40 11.82
N ARG A 221 -11.15 1.15 10.85
CA ARG A 221 -10.44 1.48 9.61
C ARG A 221 -9.13 2.23 9.87
N ILE A 222 -9.11 3.13 10.87
CA ILE A 222 -7.90 3.83 11.29
C ILE A 222 -6.92 2.91 12.00
N ALA A 223 -7.40 1.90 12.72
CA ALA A 223 -6.55 0.91 13.40
C ALA A 223 -5.93 -0.11 12.44
N THR A 224 -6.64 -0.49 11.38
CA THR A 224 -6.25 -1.56 10.43
C THR A 224 -4.82 -1.44 9.90
N PRO A 225 -4.35 -0.31 9.33
CA PRO A 225 -2.98 -0.20 8.84
C PRO A 225 -1.94 -0.23 9.96
N LYS A 226 -2.30 0.20 11.17
CA LYS A 226 -1.42 0.11 12.34
C LYS A 226 -1.24 -1.33 12.79
N MET A 227 -2.31 -2.14 12.79
CA MET A 227 -2.27 -3.58 13.04
C MET A 227 -1.37 -4.28 12.02
N ALA A 228 -1.56 -4.00 10.74
CA ALA A 228 -0.78 -4.57 9.66
C ALA A 228 0.72 -4.24 9.79
N LEU A 229 1.07 -2.98 10.06
CA LEU A 229 2.46 -2.57 10.25
C LEU A 229 3.09 -3.20 11.49
N THR A 230 2.33 -3.37 12.57
CA THR A 230 2.81 -4.05 13.80
C THR A 230 3.12 -5.52 13.52
N ALA A 231 2.25 -6.21 12.79
CA ALA A 231 2.53 -7.57 12.32
C ALA A 231 3.77 -7.63 11.43
N ALA A 232 3.90 -6.69 10.49
CA ALA A 232 5.05 -6.60 9.61
C ALA A 232 6.36 -6.34 10.36
N GLU A 233 6.36 -5.45 11.35
CA GLU A 233 7.52 -5.17 12.20
C GLU A 233 7.97 -6.41 12.98
N TYR A 234 7.04 -7.16 13.55
CA TYR A 234 7.35 -8.42 14.22
C TYR A 234 7.98 -9.44 13.26
N LEU A 235 7.35 -9.68 12.10
CA LEU A 235 7.87 -10.64 11.12
C LEU A 235 9.24 -10.19 10.56
N ALA A 236 9.41 -8.89 10.30
CA ALA A 236 10.65 -8.38 9.73
C ALA A 236 11.78 -8.31 10.78
N PHE A 237 11.54 -7.70 11.94
CA PHE A 237 12.62 -7.32 12.84
C PHE A 237 12.85 -8.30 13.99
N ASP A 238 11.86 -9.12 14.33
CA ASP A 238 12.01 -10.20 15.31
C ASP A 238 12.25 -11.56 14.65
N ARG A 239 11.71 -11.78 13.43
CA ARG A 239 11.82 -13.06 12.70
C ARG A 239 12.77 -13.02 11.50
N GLY A 240 13.29 -11.84 11.15
CA GLY A 240 14.27 -11.68 10.06
C GLY A 240 13.67 -11.82 8.66
N MET A 241 12.34 -11.74 8.50
CA MET A 241 11.66 -11.93 7.20
C MET A 241 11.72 -10.66 6.35
N HIS A 242 11.65 -10.86 5.02
CA HIS A 242 11.42 -9.77 4.08
C HIS A 242 9.93 -9.61 3.87
N VAL A 243 9.36 -8.54 4.41
CA VAL A 243 7.91 -8.33 4.43
C VAL A 243 7.51 -7.27 3.40
N LEU A 244 6.62 -7.65 2.49
CA LEU A 244 5.93 -6.73 1.61
C LEU A 244 4.58 -6.38 2.23
N VAL A 245 4.38 -5.11 2.56
CA VAL A 245 3.11 -4.60 3.07
C VAL A 245 2.35 -3.94 1.93
N ILE A 246 1.14 -4.39 1.67
CA ILE A 246 0.22 -3.78 0.70
C ILE A 246 -0.96 -3.22 1.48
N MET A 247 -1.26 -1.93 1.29
CA MET A 247 -2.37 -1.24 1.94
C MET A 247 -3.33 -0.68 0.89
N THR A 248 -4.56 -1.14 0.88
CA THR A 248 -5.63 -0.67 -0.01
C THR A 248 -6.94 -0.49 0.77
N ASP A 249 -7.66 0.59 0.70
CA ASP A 249 -7.42 1.85 0.01
C ASP A 249 -7.08 2.96 1.01
N ILE A 250 -5.97 3.63 0.77
CA ILE A 250 -5.53 4.75 1.63
C ILE A 250 -6.52 5.93 1.57
N THR A 251 -7.28 6.05 0.48
CA THR A 251 -8.34 7.06 0.38
C THR A 251 -9.44 6.81 1.41
N ASN A 252 -9.87 5.56 1.58
CA ASN A 252 -10.85 5.19 2.61
C ASN A 252 -10.31 5.44 4.02
N TYR A 253 -9.03 5.19 4.24
CA TYR A 253 -8.35 5.52 5.49
C TYR A 253 -8.40 7.04 5.78
N ALA A 254 -8.02 7.86 4.80
CA ALA A 254 -8.04 9.31 4.95
C ALA A 254 -9.46 9.85 5.15
N ASP A 255 -10.47 9.27 4.50
CA ASP A 255 -11.88 9.61 4.70
C ASP A 255 -12.35 9.27 6.12
N ALA A 256 -11.88 8.16 6.69
CA ALA A 256 -12.14 7.84 8.10
C ALA A 256 -11.52 8.87 9.05
N LEU A 257 -10.28 9.34 8.78
CA LEU A 257 -9.68 10.45 9.53
C LEU A 257 -10.52 11.72 9.44
N ARG A 258 -11.02 12.05 8.25
CA ARG A 258 -11.88 13.21 8.02
C ARG A 258 -13.19 13.10 8.81
N GLU A 259 -13.82 11.92 8.82
CA GLU A 259 -15.05 11.65 9.57
C GLU A 259 -14.83 11.86 11.08
N VAL A 260 -13.78 11.30 11.64
CA VAL A 260 -13.43 11.42 13.05
C VAL A 260 -13.10 12.87 13.42
N SER A 261 -12.31 13.57 12.60
CA SER A 261 -11.96 14.97 12.79
C SER A 261 -13.21 15.88 12.78
N ALA A 262 -14.14 15.63 11.86
CA ALA A 262 -15.40 16.35 11.78
C ALA A 262 -16.28 16.09 13.02
N ALA A 263 -16.35 14.85 13.51
CA ALA A 263 -17.08 14.52 14.74
C ALA A 263 -16.49 15.24 15.97
N ARG A 264 -15.17 15.44 16.02
CA ARG A 264 -14.47 16.21 17.05
C ARG A 264 -14.59 17.72 16.89
N LYS A 265 -15.23 18.20 15.82
CA LYS A 265 -15.35 19.63 15.48
C LYS A 265 -13.99 20.33 15.36
N GLU A 266 -12.98 19.60 14.90
CA GLU A 266 -11.65 20.17 14.62
C GLU A 266 -11.74 21.14 13.43
N VAL A 267 -10.82 22.11 13.40
CA VAL A 267 -10.75 23.05 12.28
C VAL A 267 -10.29 22.28 11.03
N PRO A 268 -11.09 22.24 9.97
CA PRO A 268 -10.73 21.49 8.78
C PRO A 268 -9.58 22.12 8.03
N GLY A 269 -8.67 21.30 7.54
CA GLY A 269 -7.65 21.68 6.59
C GLY A 269 -8.15 21.63 5.14
N ARG A 270 -7.23 21.46 4.20
CA ARG A 270 -7.52 21.41 2.75
C ARG A 270 -8.52 20.30 2.42
N ARG A 271 -9.59 20.62 1.69
CA ARG A 271 -10.69 19.73 1.30
C ARG A 271 -11.40 19.02 2.49
N GLY A 272 -11.35 19.60 3.68
CA GLY A 272 -12.01 19.07 4.87
C GLY A 272 -11.24 17.98 5.61
N TYR A 273 -10.04 17.63 5.16
CA TYR A 273 -9.17 16.68 5.88
C TYR A 273 -8.55 17.34 7.13
N PRO A 274 -8.20 16.55 8.16
CA PRO A 274 -7.57 17.11 9.36
C PRO A 274 -6.20 17.71 9.03
N GLY A 275 -5.85 18.79 9.72
CA GLY A 275 -4.56 19.45 9.51
C GLY A 275 -3.34 18.57 9.78
N TYR A 276 -3.50 17.54 10.61
CA TYR A 276 -2.45 16.56 10.94
C TYR A 276 -2.36 15.37 9.98
N MET A 277 -3.13 15.33 8.88
CA MET A 277 -3.13 14.17 7.97
C MET A 277 -1.74 13.85 7.40
N TYR A 278 -0.91 14.88 7.13
CA TYR A 278 0.47 14.66 6.70
C TYR A 278 1.29 13.88 7.74
N THR A 279 1.26 14.34 8.98
CA THR A 279 1.99 13.70 10.09
C THR A 279 1.47 12.28 10.34
N ASP A 280 0.17 12.07 10.25
CA ASP A 280 -0.45 10.78 10.45
C ASP A 280 -0.02 9.78 9.38
N LEU A 281 -0.12 10.14 8.09
CA LEU A 281 0.38 9.32 6.98
C LEU A 281 1.90 9.08 7.06
N ALA A 282 2.67 10.11 7.44
CA ALA A 282 4.11 9.96 7.64
C ALA A 282 4.43 8.97 8.76
N THR A 283 3.70 9.00 9.86
CA THR A 283 3.86 8.06 10.97
C THR A 283 3.63 6.61 10.54
N LEU A 284 2.65 6.36 9.66
CA LEU A 284 2.43 5.04 9.08
C LEU A 284 3.57 4.64 8.12
N TYR A 285 3.82 5.47 7.11
CA TYR A 285 4.75 5.11 6.02
C TYR A 285 6.20 5.00 6.49
N GLU A 286 6.60 5.80 7.48
CA GLU A 286 7.97 5.78 8.04
C GLU A 286 8.26 4.56 8.93
N ARG A 287 7.28 3.69 9.18
CA ARG A 287 7.49 2.37 9.78
C ARG A 287 8.10 1.36 8.80
N ALA A 288 8.02 1.63 7.48
CA ALA A 288 8.64 0.80 6.46
C ALA A 288 10.12 1.15 6.25
N GLY A 289 10.92 0.16 5.87
CA GLY A 289 12.33 0.33 5.58
C GLY A 289 13.20 -0.85 6.01
N ARG A 290 14.51 -0.60 6.11
CA ARG A 290 15.53 -1.55 6.58
C ARG A 290 16.26 -0.95 7.76
N LEU A 291 16.59 -1.78 8.75
CA LEU A 291 17.37 -1.39 9.92
C LEU A 291 18.78 -1.98 9.88
N LYS A 292 19.77 -1.19 10.30
CA LYS A 292 21.14 -1.66 10.49
C LYS A 292 21.19 -2.77 11.55
N GLY A 293 21.89 -3.86 11.24
CA GLY A 293 21.99 -5.00 12.14
C GLY A 293 20.75 -5.92 12.20
N LYS A 294 19.75 -5.67 11.35
CA LYS A 294 18.59 -6.56 11.15
C LYS A 294 18.60 -7.10 9.71
N GLU A 295 18.33 -8.40 9.55
CA GLU A 295 18.26 -9.03 8.23
C GLU A 295 16.94 -8.70 7.53
N GLY A 296 15.85 -8.67 8.27
CA GLY A 296 14.51 -8.40 7.78
C GLY A 296 14.33 -6.98 7.26
N SER A 297 13.26 -6.79 6.50
CA SER A 297 12.90 -5.50 5.91
C SER A 297 11.40 -5.37 5.73
N ILE A 298 10.91 -4.14 5.68
CA ILE A 298 9.52 -3.82 5.33
C ILE A 298 9.54 -2.96 4.07
N THR A 299 8.97 -3.48 2.99
CA THR A 299 8.69 -2.75 1.76
C THR A 299 7.21 -2.43 1.73
N LEU A 300 6.84 -1.21 1.37
CA LEU A 300 5.47 -0.74 1.48
C LEU A 300 4.91 -0.29 0.13
N ILE A 301 3.75 -0.81 -0.23
CA ILE A 301 2.95 -0.40 -1.39
C ILE A 301 1.61 0.14 -0.88
N PRO A 302 1.50 1.46 -0.58
CA PRO A 302 0.20 2.07 -0.33
C PRO A 302 -0.52 2.26 -1.66
N ILE A 303 -1.77 1.82 -1.73
CA ILE A 303 -2.64 1.99 -2.91
C ILE A 303 -3.73 2.97 -2.55
N LEU A 304 -3.96 3.96 -3.40
CA LEU A 304 -4.98 4.96 -3.22
C LEU A 304 -5.76 5.21 -4.51
N ALA A 305 -7.05 5.45 -4.38
CA ALA A 305 -7.90 5.93 -5.46
C ALA A 305 -7.94 7.46 -5.43
N MET A 306 -7.38 8.10 -6.47
CA MET A 306 -7.40 9.56 -6.57
C MET A 306 -8.84 10.05 -6.80
N PRO A 307 -9.41 10.88 -5.89
CA PRO A 307 -10.70 11.49 -6.13
C PRO A 307 -10.65 12.37 -7.40
N GLU A 308 -11.64 12.21 -8.28
CA GLU A 308 -11.75 12.97 -9.54
C GLU A 308 -10.54 12.82 -10.50
N ASP A 309 -9.76 11.74 -10.37
CA ASP A 309 -8.49 11.51 -11.09
C ASP A 309 -7.46 12.65 -10.85
N ASP A 310 -7.60 13.41 -9.76
CA ASP A 310 -6.81 14.60 -9.43
C ASP A 310 -5.56 14.25 -8.61
N LYS A 311 -4.40 14.29 -9.25
CA LYS A 311 -3.09 14.07 -8.61
C LYS A 311 -2.73 15.15 -7.57
N THR A 312 -3.38 16.33 -7.64
CA THR A 312 -3.16 17.43 -6.70
C THR A 312 -4.07 17.38 -5.47
N HIS A 313 -4.94 16.36 -5.41
CA HIS A 313 -5.75 16.11 -4.22
C HIS A 313 -4.85 15.83 -3.01
N PRO A 314 -5.22 16.25 -1.78
CA PRO A 314 -4.37 16.10 -0.59
C PRO A 314 -3.81 14.69 -0.37
N ILE A 315 -4.58 13.65 -0.66
CA ILE A 315 -4.16 12.24 -0.41
C ILE A 315 -2.99 11.83 -1.31
N PRO A 316 -3.08 11.88 -2.65
CA PRO A 316 -1.95 11.56 -3.51
C PRO A 316 -0.80 12.56 -3.36
N ASP A 317 -1.08 13.84 -3.19
CA ASP A 317 -0.08 14.91 -3.02
C ASP A 317 0.81 14.63 -1.79
N LEU A 318 0.23 14.43 -0.62
CA LEU A 318 0.96 14.13 0.62
C LEU A 318 1.67 12.77 0.55
N THR A 319 1.01 11.75 0.01
CA THR A 319 1.63 10.42 -0.17
C THR A 319 2.87 10.52 -1.07
N GLY A 320 2.81 11.27 -2.16
CA GLY A 320 3.95 11.48 -3.07
C GLY A 320 5.14 12.20 -2.42
N TYR A 321 4.89 13.10 -1.44
CA TYR A 321 5.96 13.77 -0.68
C TYR A 321 6.67 12.83 0.31
N ILE A 322 5.92 11.92 0.95
CA ILE A 322 6.46 11.05 2.01
C ILE A 322 7.20 9.84 1.40
N THR A 323 6.78 9.38 0.23
CA THR A 323 7.25 8.13 -0.39
C THR A 323 8.34 8.35 -1.45
N GLU A 324 8.92 7.27 -1.95
CA GLU A 324 10.03 7.31 -2.90
C GLU A 324 9.60 7.06 -4.36
N GLY A 325 8.49 7.64 -4.78
CA GLY A 325 7.97 7.57 -6.14
C GLY A 325 6.48 7.35 -6.21
N GLN A 326 5.97 6.94 -7.37
CA GLN A 326 4.59 6.52 -7.60
C GLN A 326 4.45 5.69 -8.87
N ILE A 327 3.55 4.73 -8.85
CA ILE A 327 3.03 4.03 -10.04
C ILE A 327 1.64 4.60 -10.32
N ILE A 328 1.36 4.98 -11.56
CA ILE A 328 0.10 5.63 -11.94
C ILE A 328 -0.68 4.73 -12.87
N LEU A 329 -1.94 4.46 -12.53
CA LEU A 329 -2.89 3.77 -13.40
C LEU A 329 -3.61 4.78 -14.30
N SER A 330 -3.76 4.43 -15.57
CA SER A 330 -4.37 5.28 -16.60
C SER A 330 -5.74 4.79 -17.01
N ARG A 331 -6.73 5.67 -16.93
CA ARG A 331 -8.08 5.42 -17.47
C ARG A 331 -8.08 5.27 -18.99
N GLU A 332 -7.18 5.98 -19.69
CA GLU A 332 -7.03 5.87 -21.14
C GLU A 332 -6.56 4.46 -21.52
N LEU A 333 -5.48 3.97 -20.89
CA LEU A 333 -4.96 2.61 -21.15
C LEU A 333 -5.97 1.54 -20.76
N TYR A 334 -6.70 1.73 -19.66
CA TYR A 334 -7.77 0.82 -19.27
C TYR A 334 -8.88 0.70 -20.33
N ARG A 335 -9.32 1.84 -20.90
CA ARG A 335 -10.32 1.85 -21.99
C ARG A 335 -9.80 1.20 -23.28
N LYS A 336 -8.50 1.17 -23.50
CA LYS A 336 -7.84 0.44 -24.61
C LYS A 336 -7.70 -1.07 -24.33
N GLY A 337 -8.12 -1.56 -23.17
CA GLY A 337 -7.98 -2.96 -22.77
C GLY A 337 -6.58 -3.37 -22.32
N ILE A 338 -5.70 -2.40 -22.01
CA ILE A 338 -4.36 -2.67 -21.46
C ILE A 338 -4.48 -3.07 -19.99
N THR A 339 -3.95 -4.22 -19.63
CA THR A 339 -4.07 -4.78 -18.28
C THR A 339 -2.76 -5.37 -17.76
N PRO A 340 -2.21 -4.90 -16.62
CA PRO A 340 -2.66 -3.74 -15.85
C PRO A 340 -2.41 -2.40 -16.59
N PRO A 341 -3.27 -1.38 -16.41
CA PRO A 341 -3.21 -0.14 -17.19
C PRO A 341 -2.19 0.86 -16.59
N ILE A 342 -0.94 0.46 -16.46
CA ILE A 342 0.11 1.27 -15.87
C ILE A 342 0.63 2.28 -16.89
N ASP A 343 0.49 3.59 -16.58
CA ASP A 343 1.10 4.65 -17.37
C ASP A 343 2.55 4.86 -16.92
N VAL A 344 3.47 4.38 -17.71
CA VAL A 344 4.89 4.37 -17.36
C VAL A 344 5.56 5.75 -17.42
N LEU A 345 5.02 6.70 -18.22
CA LEU A 345 5.64 8.01 -18.38
C LEU A 345 5.55 8.89 -17.12
N PRO A 346 4.38 9.03 -16.46
CA PRO A 346 4.26 9.77 -15.22
C PRO A 346 4.63 8.93 -13.99
N SER A 347 4.84 7.63 -14.14
CA SER A 347 5.31 6.74 -13.06
C SER A 347 6.80 6.93 -12.81
N LEU A 348 7.19 6.83 -11.53
CA LEU A 348 8.58 7.03 -11.11
C LEU A 348 8.89 6.20 -9.88
N SER A 349 9.97 5.43 -9.91
CA SER A 349 10.64 4.93 -8.72
C SER A 349 11.97 5.66 -8.54
N ARG A 350 12.08 6.44 -7.46
CA ARG A 350 13.30 7.25 -7.18
C ARG A 350 14.50 6.38 -6.78
N LEU A 351 14.26 5.14 -6.37
CA LEU A 351 15.31 4.22 -5.91
C LEU A 351 15.63 3.12 -6.93
N LYS A 352 15.02 3.14 -8.11
CA LYS A 352 15.16 2.08 -9.13
C LYS A 352 16.61 1.72 -9.44
N ASP A 353 17.49 2.73 -9.55
CA ASP A 353 18.91 2.53 -9.87
C ASP A 353 19.67 1.74 -8.78
N LYS A 354 19.12 1.65 -7.56
CA LYS A 354 19.70 0.87 -6.47
C LYS A 354 19.33 -0.61 -6.54
N GLY A 355 18.25 -0.95 -7.26
CA GLY A 355 17.75 -2.32 -7.43
C GLY A 355 18.23 -3.02 -8.70
N ILE A 356 18.88 -2.33 -9.63
CA ILE A 356 19.25 -2.85 -10.95
C ILE A 356 20.77 -3.00 -11.10
N GLY A 357 21.17 -3.87 -12.03
CA GLY A 357 22.57 -4.11 -12.37
C GLY A 357 22.93 -5.60 -12.45
N PRO A 358 24.20 -5.90 -12.80
CA PRO A 358 24.64 -7.29 -13.09
C PRO A 358 24.37 -8.31 -11.98
N ASP A 359 24.55 -7.89 -10.72
CA ASP A 359 24.40 -8.77 -9.55
C ASP A 359 22.95 -8.80 -8.98
N ARG A 360 22.04 -8.02 -9.55
CA ARG A 360 20.66 -7.85 -9.03
C ARG A 360 19.61 -8.24 -10.06
N THR A 361 19.77 -7.76 -11.29
CA THR A 361 18.89 -8.06 -12.42
C THR A 361 19.73 -8.57 -13.60
N ARG A 362 19.90 -7.78 -14.65
CA ARG A 362 20.76 -8.09 -15.80
C ARG A 362 21.58 -6.84 -16.19
N LYS A 363 22.78 -7.03 -16.75
CA LYS A 363 23.73 -5.93 -17.04
C LYS A 363 23.19 -4.86 -18.00
N ASP A 364 22.31 -5.25 -18.91
CA ASP A 364 21.67 -4.35 -19.89
C ASP A 364 20.45 -3.61 -19.35
N HIS A 365 19.94 -3.95 -18.17
CA HIS A 365 18.67 -3.45 -17.65
C HIS A 365 18.58 -1.91 -17.66
N ALA A 366 19.58 -1.20 -17.14
CA ALA A 366 19.58 0.24 -17.09
C ALA A 366 19.52 0.90 -18.49
N ALA A 367 20.28 0.36 -19.43
CA ALA A 367 20.33 0.86 -20.80
C ALA A 367 19.02 0.59 -21.55
N THR A 368 18.51 -0.65 -21.44
CA THR A 368 17.24 -1.09 -22.02
C THR A 368 16.08 -0.26 -21.49
N MET A 369 15.99 -0.09 -20.17
CA MET A 369 14.98 0.74 -19.51
C MET A 369 14.95 2.17 -20.06
N ASN A 370 16.11 2.83 -20.12
CA ASN A 370 16.22 4.21 -20.59
C ASN A 370 15.85 4.34 -22.06
N GLN A 371 16.19 3.33 -22.89
CA GLN A 371 15.86 3.33 -24.31
C GLN A 371 14.36 3.09 -24.54
N LEU A 372 13.76 2.12 -23.86
CA LEU A 372 12.33 1.84 -23.94
C LEU A 372 11.50 3.07 -23.52
N PHE A 373 11.85 3.68 -22.41
CA PHE A 373 11.17 4.88 -21.90
C PHE A 373 11.22 6.04 -22.91
N ALA A 374 12.41 6.32 -23.47
CA ALA A 374 12.57 7.39 -24.46
C ALA A 374 11.86 7.10 -25.78
N ALA A 375 11.90 5.84 -26.25
CA ALA A 375 11.20 5.42 -27.46
C ALA A 375 9.69 5.51 -27.31
N TYR A 376 9.15 5.09 -26.15
CA TYR A 376 7.72 5.19 -25.87
C TYR A 376 7.24 6.63 -25.77
N ALA A 377 7.99 7.52 -25.09
CA ALA A 377 7.67 8.93 -25.03
C ALA A 377 7.57 9.55 -26.43
N ARG A 378 8.60 9.34 -27.27
CA ARG A 378 8.60 9.82 -28.66
C ARG A 378 7.46 9.21 -29.49
N GLY A 379 7.13 7.95 -29.26
CA GLY A 379 6.03 7.27 -29.95
C GLY A 379 4.66 7.85 -29.57
N LYS A 380 4.46 8.24 -28.31
CA LYS A 380 3.24 8.95 -27.89
C LYS A 380 3.13 10.31 -28.55
N ASP A 381 4.21 11.10 -28.59
CA ASP A 381 4.24 12.39 -29.28
C ASP A 381 3.91 12.23 -30.78
N ALA A 382 4.47 11.21 -31.44
CA ALA A 382 4.18 10.92 -32.84
C ALA A 382 2.69 10.57 -33.08
N ARG A 383 2.09 9.80 -32.16
CA ARG A 383 0.66 9.46 -32.23
C ARG A 383 -0.23 10.69 -32.03
N GLU A 384 0.12 11.58 -31.12
CA GLU A 384 -0.61 12.84 -30.93
C GLU A 384 -0.53 13.72 -32.18
N LEU A 385 0.65 13.84 -32.80
CA LEU A 385 0.83 14.55 -34.06
C LEU A 385 -0.01 13.91 -35.19
N MET A 386 -0.07 12.58 -35.26
CA MET A 386 -0.87 11.87 -36.24
C MET A 386 -2.37 12.19 -36.10
N ILE A 387 -2.87 12.32 -34.86
CA ILE A 387 -4.27 12.67 -34.59
C ILE A 387 -4.58 14.10 -35.02
N ILE A 388 -3.64 15.03 -34.80
CA ILE A 388 -3.84 16.48 -35.09
C ILE A 388 -3.66 16.79 -36.55
N LEU A 389 -2.59 16.29 -37.17
CA LEU A 389 -2.13 16.70 -38.53
C LEU A 389 -2.40 15.64 -39.60
N GLY A 390 -2.79 14.45 -39.22
CA GLY A 390 -2.95 13.30 -40.11
C GLY A 390 -1.65 12.55 -40.38
N GLU A 391 -1.77 11.27 -40.81
CA GLU A 391 -0.62 10.39 -41.06
C GLU A 391 0.36 10.89 -42.11
N ALA A 392 -0.12 11.64 -43.10
CA ALA A 392 0.71 12.19 -44.18
C ALA A 392 1.73 13.25 -43.70
N ALA A 393 1.54 13.81 -42.50
CA ALA A 393 2.47 14.78 -41.91
C ALA A 393 3.63 14.15 -41.17
N LEU A 394 3.59 12.82 -40.89
CA LEU A 394 4.61 12.11 -40.20
C LEU A 394 5.76 11.67 -41.08
N THR A 395 6.99 11.77 -40.58
CA THR A 395 8.15 11.14 -41.22
C THR A 395 8.06 9.62 -41.10
N ASP A 396 8.77 8.88 -41.93
CA ASP A 396 8.81 7.40 -41.81
C ASP A 396 9.36 6.93 -40.45
N MET A 397 10.24 7.76 -39.84
CA MET A 397 10.75 7.45 -38.51
C MET A 397 9.68 7.69 -37.42
N ASP A 398 8.86 8.75 -37.53
CA ASP A 398 7.79 8.99 -36.58
C ASP A 398 6.71 7.90 -36.66
N LYS A 399 6.45 7.36 -37.86
CA LYS A 399 5.57 6.19 -38.04
C LYS A 399 6.10 4.96 -37.30
N LYS A 400 7.41 4.68 -37.38
CA LYS A 400 8.04 3.58 -36.64
C LYS A 400 7.96 3.78 -35.12
N TYR A 401 8.14 5.00 -34.62
CA TYR A 401 7.96 5.29 -33.21
C TYR A 401 6.50 5.16 -32.75
N ALA A 402 5.54 5.54 -33.59
CA ALA A 402 4.12 5.34 -33.31
C ALA A 402 3.76 3.84 -33.26
N GLU A 403 4.27 3.04 -34.19
CA GLU A 403 4.16 1.58 -34.20
C GLU A 403 4.79 0.98 -32.94
N PHE A 404 5.99 1.42 -32.57
CA PHE A 404 6.66 0.98 -31.35
C PHE A 404 5.80 1.27 -30.11
N ALA A 405 5.22 2.46 -30.00
CA ALA A 405 4.41 2.83 -28.85
C ALA A 405 3.16 1.93 -28.71
N GLU A 406 2.51 1.59 -29.82
CA GLU A 406 1.36 0.68 -29.82
C GLU A 406 1.76 -0.74 -29.42
N ALA A 407 2.83 -1.25 -30.00
CA ALA A 407 3.35 -2.56 -29.64
C ALA A 407 3.82 -2.63 -28.18
N PHE A 408 4.44 -1.55 -27.68
CA PHE A 408 4.87 -1.43 -26.30
C PHE A 408 3.68 -1.46 -25.31
N GLU A 409 2.60 -0.74 -25.58
CA GLU A 409 1.39 -0.80 -24.78
C GLU A 409 0.80 -2.22 -24.76
N ARG A 410 0.73 -2.88 -25.92
CA ARG A 410 0.11 -4.20 -26.09
C ARG A 410 0.95 -5.36 -25.56
N GLU A 411 2.27 -5.36 -25.76
CA GLU A 411 3.13 -6.52 -25.49
C GLU A 411 3.97 -6.37 -24.22
N TYR A 412 4.38 -5.14 -23.88
CA TYR A 412 5.21 -4.91 -22.70
C TYR A 412 4.36 -4.54 -21.47
N VAL A 413 3.47 -3.54 -21.60
CA VAL A 413 2.65 -3.07 -20.49
C VAL A 413 1.51 -4.05 -20.20
N SER A 414 0.79 -4.47 -21.25
CA SER A 414 -0.30 -5.43 -21.10
C SER A 414 0.23 -6.85 -20.95
N GLN A 415 -0.13 -7.52 -19.86
CA GLN A 415 0.26 -8.90 -19.60
C GLN A 415 -0.85 -9.75 -18.97
N GLY A 416 -1.98 -9.12 -18.59
CA GLY A 416 -3.03 -9.76 -17.82
C GLY A 416 -2.68 -9.92 -16.33
N TYR A 417 -3.66 -10.34 -15.52
CA TYR A 417 -3.50 -10.42 -14.06
C TYR A 417 -2.96 -11.79 -13.58
N ASP A 418 -2.85 -12.78 -14.46
CA ASP A 418 -2.33 -14.11 -14.13
C ASP A 418 -0.88 -14.32 -14.57
N ALA A 419 -0.35 -13.41 -15.39
CA ALA A 419 1.01 -13.50 -15.88
C ALA A 419 2.02 -13.05 -14.81
N ASN A 420 3.04 -13.88 -14.60
CA ASN A 420 4.18 -13.60 -13.75
C ASN A 420 5.45 -13.64 -14.61
N ARG A 421 5.91 -12.47 -15.04
CA ARG A 421 7.09 -12.35 -15.90
C ARG A 421 8.35 -12.17 -15.06
N SER A 422 9.37 -12.95 -15.31
CA SER A 422 10.69 -12.71 -14.75
C SER A 422 11.30 -11.42 -15.28
N ILE A 423 12.32 -10.90 -14.61
CA ILE A 423 13.04 -9.72 -15.12
C ILE A 423 13.74 -10.02 -16.44
N GLU A 424 14.23 -11.24 -16.62
CA GLU A 424 14.84 -11.71 -17.86
C GLU A 424 13.83 -11.67 -19.01
N GLU A 425 12.65 -12.27 -18.83
CA GLU A 425 11.57 -12.24 -19.83
C GLU A 425 11.12 -10.79 -20.13
N THR A 426 11.02 -9.98 -19.10
CA THR A 426 10.67 -8.55 -19.25
C THR A 426 11.67 -7.80 -20.12
N LEU A 427 12.98 -8.01 -19.90
CA LEU A 427 14.02 -7.37 -20.70
C LEU A 427 14.07 -7.93 -22.13
N ASP A 428 13.83 -9.24 -22.32
CA ASP A 428 13.79 -9.87 -23.64
C ASP A 428 12.61 -9.35 -24.47
N ILE A 429 11.43 -9.17 -23.87
CA ILE A 429 10.30 -8.48 -24.52
C ILE A 429 10.70 -7.05 -24.92
N GLY A 430 11.39 -6.33 -24.04
CA GLY A 430 11.91 -4.99 -24.32
C GLY A 430 12.83 -4.98 -25.55
N TRP A 431 13.80 -5.91 -25.64
CA TRP A 431 14.68 -6.05 -26.79
C TRP A 431 13.92 -6.40 -28.07
N LYS A 432 13.00 -7.35 -28.01
CA LYS A 432 12.13 -7.68 -29.16
C LYS A 432 11.43 -6.45 -29.71
N LEU A 433 10.89 -5.59 -28.86
CA LEU A 433 10.22 -4.36 -29.28
C LEU A 433 11.19 -3.33 -29.87
N LEU A 434 12.40 -3.22 -29.32
CA LEU A 434 13.42 -2.31 -29.85
C LEU A 434 13.86 -2.64 -31.28
N HIS A 435 13.63 -3.86 -31.76
CA HIS A 435 13.89 -4.24 -33.17
C HIS A 435 12.94 -3.54 -34.18
N ILE A 436 11.81 -2.96 -33.74
CA ILE A 436 10.95 -2.12 -34.57
C ILE A 436 11.72 -0.87 -35.04
N LEU A 437 12.64 -0.38 -34.21
CA LEU A 437 13.46 0.78 -34.47
C LEU A 437 14.80 0.37 -35.07
N PRO A 438 15.36 1.14 -36.03
CA PRO A 438 16.68 0.85 -36.55
C PRO A 438 17.77 1.04 -35.48
N ARG A 439 18.82 0.25 -35.51
CA ARG A 439 19.95 0.32 -34.57
C ARG A 439 20.47 1.75 -34.35
N SER A 440 20.49 2.57 -35.38
CA SER A 440 20.94 3.97 -35.30
C SER A 440 20.12 4.87 -34.39
N GLU A 441 18.89 4.47 -34.05
CA GLU A 441 18.00 5.21 -33.12
C GLU A 441 18.19 4.76 -31.65
N LEU A 442 18.89 3.65 -31.40
CA LEU A 442 19.10 3.12 -30.04
C LEU A 442 20.28 3.81 -29.32
N LYS A 443 20.26 5.13 -29.31
CA LYS A 443 21.37 6.00 -28.85
C LYS A 443 21.67 5.96 -27.35
N ARG A 444 20.79 5.35 -26.55
CA ARG A 444 20.96 5.20 -25.09
C ARG A 444 21.64 3.90 -24.69
N ILE A 445 21.92 3.05 -25.65
CA ILE A 445 22.56 1.73 -25.46
C ILE A 445 23.93 1.77 -26.14
N LYS A 446 24.95 1.28 -25.45
CA LYS A 446 26.31 1.22 -25.98
C LYS A 446 26.43 0.12 -27.04
N ASP A 447 27.39 0.29 -27.98
CA ASP A 447 27.59 -0.63 -29.10
C ASP A 447 27.87 -2.06 -28.66
N ASP A 448 28.64 -2.26 -27.59
CA ASP A 448 28.94 -3.58 -27.04
C ASP A 448 27.68 -4.32 -26.59
N MET A 449 26.74 -3.63 -25.97
CA MET A 449 25.43 -4.17 -25.61
C MET A 449 24.53 -4.39 -26.82
N LEU A 450 24.58 -3.49 -27.79
CA LEU A 450 23.85 -3.67 -29.06
C LEU A 450 24.33 -4.90 -29.81
N ASP A 451 25.64 -5.14 -29.87
CA ASP A 451 26.23 -6.33 -30.53
C ASP A 451 25.81 -7.62 -29.82
N GLU A 452 25.63 -7.57 -28.51
CA GLU A 452 25.27 -8.77 -27.74
C GLU A 452 23.75 -9.05 -27.75
N PHE A 453 22.92 -8.03 -27.63
CA PHE A 453 21.47 -8.22 -27.41
C PHE A 453 20.61 -7.87 -28.63
N TYR A 454 21.00 -6.91 -29.46
CA TYR A 454 20.26 -6.54 -30.67
C TYR A 454 20.55 -7.50 -31.84
N GLY A 455 21.70 -8.15 -31.87
CA GLY A 455 22.07 -9.09 -32.91
C GLY A 455 21.60 -10.54 -32.70
N LYS A 456 20.91 -10.86 -31.63
CA LYS A 456 20.32 -12.17 -31.36
C LYS A 456 18.86 -12.16 -31.82
N GLU A 457 18.61 -12.74 -33.02
CA GLU A 457 17.25 -13.07 -33.47
C GLU A 457 16.73 -14.32 -32.73
#